data_87f329e915be7d494345d1a06b821f3d
#
_entry.id   87f329e915be7d494345d1a06b821f3d
#
_cell.length_a   1.000
_cell.length_b   1.000
_cell.length_c   1.000
_cell.angle_alpha   90.00
_cell.angle_beta   90.00
_cell.angle_gamma   90.00
#
_symmetry.space_group_name_H-M   'P 1'
#
loop_
_entity.id
_entity.type
_entity.pdbx_description
1 polymer ?
#
loop_
_entity_poly.entity_id
_entity_poly.type
_entity_poly.pdbx_seq_one_letter_code
_entity_poly.pdbx_strand_id
1 'polypeptide(L)'
;KDLDLRFRWLLWVMTVFFLWVVIRRFNELENLTQTLVEGQWQWIAAALGLQFIHFLLYAFLYKSAFSTVDVNAPVMDMLALTYASIFVNSTAPSGGTAGAAMFIDDMRRRGQSVTRAATGGLLALIADYGGFCVLLLFGLLALFRFHSLTTYEVIAALIMFAFVGALFVALIIGLWRPLLLYQMFG
;
A
#
# COMPACT_ATOMS: atom_id res chain seq x y z
N LYS A 1 30.86 -14.95 -10.66
CA LYS A 1 30.55 -16.41 -10.56
C LYS A 1 30.07 -16.81 -9.18
N ASP A 2 30.58 -16.19 -8.09
CA ASP A 2 30.26 -16.58 -6.71
C ASP A 2 28.96 -15.95 -6.17
N LEU A 3 28.50 -14.85 -6.75
CA LEU A 3 27.22 -14.21 -6.44
C LEU A 3 26.02 -15.09 -6.84
N ASP A 4 26.14 -15.82 -7.96
CA ASP A 4 25.06 -16.71 -8.44
C ASP A 4 24.82 -17.91 -7.51
N LEU A 5 25.87 -18.46 -6.92
CA LEU A 5 25.75 -19.61 -6.00
C LEU A 5 25.10 -19.19 -4.67
N ARG A 6 25.50 -18.03 -4.11
CA ARG A 6 24.91 -17.48 -2.87
C ARG A 6 23.45 -17.11 -3.05
N PHE A 7 23.10 -16.51 -4.19
CA PHE A 7 21.72 -16.15 -4.50
C PHE A 7 20.83 -17.39 -4.72
N ARG A 8 21.34 -18.40 -5.40
CA ARG A 8 20.63 -19.68 -5.59
C ARG A 8 20.41 -20.43 -4.27
N TRP A 9 21.39 -20.42 -3.38
CA TRP A 9 21.25 -21.05 -2.05
C TRP A 9 20.17 -20.32 -1.22
N LEU A 10 20.16 -18.99 -1.26
CA LEU A 10 19.16 -18.18 -0.55
C LEU A 10 17.73 -18.43 -1.09
N LEU A 11 17.59 -18.59 -2.40
CA LEU A 11 16.30 -18.99 -3.01
C LEU A 11 15.87 -20.39 -2.55
N TRP A 12 16.78 -21.35 -2.47
CA TRP A 12 16.47 -22.68 -1.98
C TRP A 12 16.03 -22.67 -0.51
N VAL A 13 16.74 -21.93 0.33
CA VAL A 13 16.38 -21.77 1.75
C VAL A 13 14.99 -21.12 1.88
N MET A 14 14.72 -20.06 1.13
CA MET A 14 13.40 -19.42 1.13
C MET A 14 12.29 -20.37 0.63
N THR A 15 12.58 -21.16 -0.41
CA THR A 15 11.60 -22.13 -0.94
C THR A 15 11.32 -23.23 0.08
N VAL A 16 12.35 -23.79 0.71
CA VAL A 16 12.20 -24.82 1.75
C VAL A 16 11.46 -24.25 2.97
N PHE A 17 11.80 -23.04 3.40
CA PHE A 17 11.12 -22.35 4.49
C PHE A 17 9.63 -22.10 4.15
N PHE A 18 9.35 -21.62 2.94
CA PHE A 18 7.97 -21.41 2.47
C PHE A 18 7.18 -22.73 2.45
N LEU A 19 7.74 -23.79 1.87
CA LEU A 19 7.13 -25.12 1.86
C LEU A 19 6.88 -25.64 3.27
N TRP A 20 7.84 -25.46 4.18
CA TRP A 20 7.68 -25.86 5.58
C TRP A 20 6.53 -25.10 6.27
N VAL A 21 6.42 -23.77 6.05
CA VAL A 21 5.31 -22.96 6.57
C VAL A 21 3.98 -23.42 6.00
N VAL A 22 3.91 -23.69 4.68
CA VAL A 22 2.69 -24.18 4.02
C VAL A 22 2.26 -25.54 4.59
N ILE A 23 3.22 -26.48 4.76
CA ILE A 23 2.92 -27.80 5.30
C ILE A 23 2.43 -27.70 6.76
N ARG A 24 3.05 -26.84 7.57
CA ARG A 24 2.62 -26.62 8.96
C ARG A 24 1.23 -25.98 9.09
N ARG A 25 0.84 -25.18 8.07
CA ARG A 25 -0.48 -24.54 8.03
C ARG A 25 -1.52 -25.29 7.21
N PHE A 26 -1.21 -26.51 6.79
CA PHE A 26 -2.15 -27.31 5.99
C PHE A 26 -3.47 -27.57 6.72
N ASN A 27 -3.44 -27.80 8.03
CA ASN A 27 -4.65 -27.95 8.85
C ASN A 27 -5.48 -26.65 8.93
N GLU A 28 -4.84 -25.48 8.83
CA GLU A 28 -5.57 -24.19 8.76
C GLU A 28 -6.28 -24.04 7.41
N LEU A 29 -5.70 -24.56 6.32
CA LEU A 29 -6.33 -24.58 4.99
C LEU A 29 -7.55 -25.48 4.96
N GLU A 30 -7.49 -26.63 5.63
CA GLU A 30 -8.63 -27.55 5.76
C GLU A 30 -9.77 -26.91 6.55
N ASN A 31 -9.46 -26.26 7.69
CA ASN A 31 -10.41 -25.48 8.47
C ASN A 31 -11.00 -24.31 7.67
N LEU A 32 -10.20 -23.61 6.85
CA LEU A 32 -10.68 -22.54 5.97
C LEU A 32 -11.65 -23.08 4.92
N THR A 33 -11.36 -24.27 4.36
CA THR A 33 -12.25 -24.90 3.37
C THR A 33 -13.58 -25.29 4.01
N GLN A 34 -13.57 -25.85 5.19
CA GLN A 34 -14.78 -26.17 5.95
C GLN A 34 -15.58 -24.90 6.29
N THR A 35 -14.90 -23.88 6.80
CA THR A 35 -15.53 -22.58 7.12
C THR A 35 -16.16 -21.93 5.89
N LEU A 36 -15.52 -22.06 4.71
CA LEU A 36 -16.06 -21.55 3.45
C LEU A 36 -17.28 -22.36 2.97
N VAL A 37 -17.28 -23.67 3.16
CA VAL A 37 -18.40 -24.56 2.76
C VAL A 37 -19.59 -24.38 3.71
N GLU A 38 -19.34 -24.22 5.01
CA GLU A 38 -20.37 -23.99 6.03
C GLU A 38 -20.80 -22.51 6.09
N GLY A 39 -19.98 -21.61 5.53
CA GLY A 39 -20.20 -20.18 5.52
C GLY A 39 -21.40 -19.77 4.65
N GLN A 40 -22.14 -18.78 5.10
CA GLN A 40 -23.21 -18.19 4.30
C GLN A 40 -22.60 -17.46 3.09
N TRP A 41 -22.80 -18.01 1.90
CA TRP A 41 -22.27 -17.47 0.63
C TRP A 41 -22.63 -15.98 0.40
N GLN A 42 -23.71 -15.49 1.01
CA GLN A 42 -24.13 -14.10 0.96
C GLN A 42 -23.08 -13.13 1.55
N TRP A 43 -22.42 -13.53 2.65
CA TRP A 43 -21.36 -12.73 3.27
C TRP A 43 -20.07 -12.76 2.46
N ILE A 44 -19.79 -13.87 1.80
CA ILE A 44 -18.64 -13.99 0.89
C ILE A 44 -18.86 -13.07 -0.31
N ALA A 45 -20.07 -13.10 -0.90
CA ALA A 45 -20.42 -12.21 -2.01
C ALA A 45 -20.38 -10.73 -1.60
N ALA A 46 -20.88 -10.40 -0.40
CA ALA A 46 -20.81 -9.04 0.14
C ALA A 46 -19.37 -8.59 0.36
N ALA A 47 -18.50 -9.46 0.91
CA ALA A 47 -17.08 -9.16 1.10
C ALA A 47 -16.35 -8.92 -0.23
N LEU A 48 -16.61 -9.75 -1.25
CA LEU A 48 -16.05 -9.56 -2.59
C LEU A 48 -16.54 -8.25 -3.23
N GLY A 49 -17.82 -7.92 -3.07
CA GLY A 49 -18.38 -6.66 -3.53
C GLY A 49 -17.72 -5.45 -2.85
N LEU A 50 -17.57 -5.48 -1.54
CA LEU A 50 -16.88 -4.44 -0.78
C LEU A 50 -15.41 -4.33 -1.18
N GLN A 51 -14.73 -5.45 -1.41
CA GLN A 51 -13.35 -5.46 -1.87
C GLN A 51 -13.20 -4.82 -3.26
N PHE A 52 -14.14 -5.09 -4.17
CA PHE A 52 -14.15 -4.45 -5.49
C PHE A 52 -14.38 -2.94 -5.38
N ILE A 53 -15.33 -2.51 -4.53
CA ILE A 53 -15.57 -1.09 -4.26
C ILE A 53 -14.29 -0.43 -3.68
N HIS A 54 -13.61 -1.10 -2.75
CA HIS A 54 -12.34 -0.61 -2.21
C HIS A 54 -11.30 -0.38 -3.32
N PHE A 55 -11.13 -1.31 -4.25
CA PHE A 55 -10.20 -1.15 -5.37
C PHE A 55 -10.59 0.01 -6.29
N LEU A 56 -11.87 0.19 -6.56
CA LEU A 56 -12.37 1.33 -7.33
C LEU A 56 -12.07 2.66 -6.62
N LEU A 57 -12.36 2.76 -5.33
CA LEU A 57 -12.06 3.96 -4.55
C LEU A 57 -10.57 4.27 -4.54
N TYR A 58 -9.73 3.25 -4.42
CA TYR A 58 -8.28 3.40 -4.48
C TYR A 58 -7.80 3.90 -5.86
N ALA A 59 -8.35 3.36 -6.94
CA ALA A 59 -8.08 3.83 -8.30
C ALA A 59 -8.54 5.30 -8.50
N PHE A 60 -9.68 5.69 -7.95
CA PHE A 60 -10.15 7.08 -7.98
C PHE A 60 -9.28 8.02 -7.15
N LEU A 61 -8.77 7.58 -6.00
CA LEU A 61 -7.85 8.35 -5.17
C LEU A 61 -6.58 8.69 -5.96
N TYR A 62 -5.95 7.68 -6.58
CA TYR A 62 -4.76 7.92 -7.42
C TYR A 62 -5.09 8.79 -8.63
N LYS A 63 -6.18 8.54 -9.34
CA LYS A 63 -6.62 9.39 -10.44
C LYS A 63 -6.79 10.84 -10.00
N SER A 64 -7.44 11.09 -8.87
CA SER A 64 -7.64 12.44 -8.34
C SER A 64 -6.31 13.09 -7.99
N ALA A 65 -5.41 12.39 -7.31
CA ALA A 65 -4.10 12.89 -6.96
C ALA A 65 -3.26 13.25 -8.20
N PHE A 66 -3.26 12.42 -9.24
CA PHE A 66 -2.56 12.72 -10.48
C PHE A 66 -3.22 13.86 -11.26
N SER A 67 -4.54 13.98 -11.25
CA SER A 67 -5.24 15.07 -11.92
C SER A 67 -4.92 16.46 -11.33
N THR A 68 -4.57 16.54 -10.04
CA THR A 68 -4.16 17.82 -9.41
C THR A 68 -2.82 18.33 -9.91
N VAL A 69 -2.03 17.49 -10.56
CA VAL A 69 -0.73 17.85 -11.17
C VAL A 69 -0.77 17.79 -12.70
N ASP A 70 -1.97 17.94 -13.28
CA ASP A 70 -2.23 17.93 -14.74
C ASP A 70 -1.82 16.60 -15.43
N VAL A 71 -1.84 15.50 -14.69
CA VAL A 71 -1.58 14.15 -15.23
C VAL A 71 -2.91 13.42 -15.35
N ASN A 72 -3.40 13.24 -16.57
CA ASN A 72 -4.64 12.53 -16.83
C ASN A 72 -4.39 11.09 -17.23
N ALA A 73 -5.02 10.17 -16.51
CA ALA A 73 -5.06 8.76 -16.85
C ALA A 73 -6.49 8.22 -16.74
N PRO A 74 -6.90 7.30 -17.64
CA PRO A 74 -8.23 6.69 -17.56
C PRO A 74 -8.36 5.85 -16.29
N VAL A 75 -9.57 5.79 -15.72
CA VAL A 75 -9.85 5.05 -14.46
C VAL A 75 -9.50 3.57 -14.60
N MET A 76 -9.73 2.98 -15.79
CA MET A 76 -9.45 1.56 -16.02
C MET A 76 -7.97 1.24 -15.89
N ASP A 77 -7.10 2.12 -16.37
CA ASP A 77 -5.65 1.96 -16.24
C ASP A 77 -5.22 2.10 -14.78
N MET A 78 -5.81 3.06 -14.05
CA MET A 78 -5.58 3.21 -12.62
C MET A 78 -6.05 1.98 -11.84
N LEU A 79 -7.16 1.37 -12.22
CA LEU A 79 -7.64 0.14 -11.62
C LEU A 79 -6.70 -1.04 -11.87
N ALA A 80 -6.21 -1.20 -13.10
CA ALA A 80 -5.21 -2.23 -13.44
C ALA A 80 -3.91 -2.04 -12.63
N LEU A 81 -3.42 -0.80 -12.52
CA LEU A 81 -2.26 -0.47 -11.70
C LEU A 81 -2.52 -0.72 -10.21
N THR A 82 -3.74 -0.48 -9.72
CA THR A 82 -4.12 -0.79 -8.35
C THR A 82 -3.97 -2.28 -8.04
N TYR A 83 -4.48 -3.15 -8.90
CA TYR A 83 -4.30 -4.60 -8.72
C TYR A 83 -2.83 -5.01 -8.75
N ALA A 84 -2.07 -4.48 -9.71
CA ALA A 84 -0.64 -4.75 -9.81
C ALA A 84 0.13 -4.24 -8.58
N SER A 85 -0.19 -3.04 -8.07
CA SER A 85 0.44 -2.46 -6.89
C SER A 85 0.16 -3.26 -5.62
N ILE A 86 -1.07 -3.75 -5.45
CA ILE A 86 -1.44 -4.59 -4.32
C ILE A 86 -0.67 -5.91 -4.36
N PHE A 87 -0.56 -6.53 -5.53
CA PHE A 87 0.24 -7.74 -5.71
C PHE A 87 1.70 -7.51 -5.32
N VAL A 88 2.31 -6.41 -5.80
CA VAL A 88 3.70 -6.07 -5.48
C VAL A 88 3.86 -5.77 -3.98
N ASN A 89 2.95 -5.02 -3.37
CA ASN A 89 3.00 -4.72 -1.95
C ASN A 89 2.82 -5.97 -1.07
N SER A 90 2.08 -6.97 -1.56
CA SER A 90 1.88 -8.24 -0.85
C SER A 90 3.10 -9.18 -0.95
N THR A 91 3.87 -9.07 -2.03
CA THR A 91 5.06 -9.91 -2.27
C THR A 91 6.35 -9.26 -1.79
N ALA A 92 6.43 -7.93 -1.83
CA ALA A 92 7.59 -7.16 -1.37
C ALA A 92 7.19 -6.30 -0.16
N PRO A 93 7.71 -6.59 1.05
CA PRO A 93 7.37 -5.84 2.27
C PRO A 93 8.00 -4.44 2.26
N SER A 94 7.45 -3.56 1.43
CA SER A 94 7.97 -2.20 1.20
C SER A 94 7.14 -1.10 1.89
N GLY A 95 6.18 -1.49 2.74
CA GLY A 95 5.29 -0.54 3.40
C GLY A 95 4.43 0.28 2.44
N GLY A 96 4.05 -0.27 1.28
CA GLY A 96 3.22 0.41 0.26
C GLY A 96 4.01 1.24 -0.75
N THR A 97 5.28 1.52 -0.51
CA THR A 97 6.08 2.40 -1.40
C THR A 97 6.36 1.78 -2.77
N ALA A 98 6.54 0.46 -2.86
CA ALA A 98 6.75 -0.21 -4.14
C ALA A 98 5.52 -0.12 -5.05
N GLY A 99 4.31 -0.23 -4.50
CA GLY A 99 3.08 -0.02 -5.24
C GLY A 99 2.95 1.42 -5.74
N ALA A 100 3.24 2.41 -4.89
CA ALA A 100 3.22 3.81 -5.30
C ALA A 100 4.26 4.10 -6.41
N ALA A 101 5.45 3.49 -6.34
CA ALA A 101 6.48 3.62 -7.37
C ALA A 101 6.01 3.10 -8.73
N MET A 102 5.16 2.06 -8.78
CA MET A 102 4.58 1.56 -10.03
C MET A 102 3.70 2.59 -10.72
N PHE A 103 2.88 3.32 -9.97
CA PHE A 103 2.06 4.41 -10.54
C PHE A 103 2.95 5.51 -11.12
N ILE A 104 4.03 5.87 -10.42
CA ILE A 104 4.98 6.90 -10.88
C ILE A 104 5.69 6.44 -12.16
N ASP A 105 6.14 5.18 -12.21
CA ASP A 105 6.81 4.63 -13.40
C ASP A 105 5.87 4.53 -14.61
N ASP A 106 4.62 4.13 -14.41
CA ASP A 106 3.62 4.10 -15.49
C ASP A 106 3.35 5.51 -16.05
N MET A 107 3.20 6.51 -15.19
CA MET A 107 3.03 7.90 -15.62
C MET A 107 4.26 8.41 -16.39
N ARG A 108 5.46 8.05 -15.95
CA ARG A 108 6.71 8.36 -16.67
C ARG A 108 6.74 7.71 -18.04
N ARG A 109 6.36 6.43 -18.18
CA ARG A 109 6.28 5.72 -19.47
C ARG A 109 5.26 6.35 -20.42
N ARG A 110 4.24 7.00 -19.91
CA ARG A 110 3.24 7.76 -20.69
C ARG A 110 3.74 9.16 -21.09
N GLY A 111 5.03 9.48 -20.87
CA GLY A 111 5.64 10.74 -21.28
C GLY A 111 5.41 11.90 -20.31
N GLN A 112 4.88 11.62 -19.12
CA GLN A 112 4.72 12.64 -18.09
C GLN A 112 6.06 12.98 -17.43
N SER A 113 6.21 14.23 -16.96
CA SER A 113 7.44 14.63 -16.25
C SER A 113 7.58 13.84 -14.95
N VAL A 114 8.79 13.40 -14.63
CA VAL A 114 9.12 12.63 -13.41
C VAL A 114 8.68 13.41 -12.16
N THR A 115 8.86 14.72 -12.15
CA THR A 115 8.46 15.58 -11.03
C THR A 115 6.95 15.55 -10.82
N ARG A 116 6.14 15.71 -11.88
CA ARG A 116 4.67 15.65 -11.77
C ARG A 116 4.20 14.27 -11.31
N ALA A 117 4.76 13.20 -11.88
CA ALA A 117 4.43 11.84 -11.49
C ALA A 117 4.78 11.58 -10.03
N ALA A 118 5.96 12.01 -9.56
CA ALA A 118 6.36 11.86 -8.16
C ALA A 118 5.47 12.68 -7.22
N THR A 119 5.14 13.93 -7.59
CA THR A 119 4.23 14.77 -6.79
C THR A 119 2.84 14.16 -6.69
N GLY A 120 2.26 13.66 -7.80
CA GLY A 120 0.98 12.96 -7.80
C GLY A 120 1.00 11.70 -6.94
N GLY A 121 2.06 10.91 -7.03
CA GLY A 121 2.26 9.73 -6.19
C GLY A 121 2.37 10.07 -4.70
N LEU A 122 3.11 11.12 -4.34
CA LEU A 122 3.20 11.61 -2.95
C LEU A 122 1.84 12.11 -2.44
N LEU A 123 1.09 12.86 -3.27
CA LEU A 123 -0.27 13.30 -2.90
C LEU A 123 -1.19 12.11 -2.63
N ALA A 124 -1.13 11.07 -3.47
CA ALA A 124 -1.91 9.85 -3.26
C ALA A 124 -1.54 9.17 -1.94
N LEU A 125 -0.25 9.01 -1.65
CA LEU A 125 0.23 8.44 -0.38
C LEU A 125 -0.22 9.27 0.82
N ILE A 126 -0.13 10.59 0.76
CA ILE A 126 -0.57 11.48 1.84
C ILE A 126 -2.08 11.36 2.05
N ALA A 127 -2.86 11.28 0.98
CA ALA A 127 -4.30 11.12 1.09
C ALA A 127 -4.69 9.75 1.68
N ASP A 128 -4.02 8.68 1.27
CA ASP A 128 -4.23 7.31 1.76
C ASP A 128 -3.90 7.19 3.25
N TYR A 129 -2.66 7.50 3.61
CA TYR A 129 -2.23 7.44 5.02
C TYR A 129 -2.87 8.52 5.89
N GLY A 130 -3.20 9.68 5.34
CA GLY A 130 -3.94 10.74 6.02
C GLY A 130 -5.35 10.28 6.39
N GLY A 131 -6.05 9.63 5.46
CA GLY A 131 -7.34 8.99 5.73
C GLY A 131 -7.25 7.95 6.84
N PHE A 132 -6.20 7.11 6.81
CA PHE A 132 -5.93 6.15 7.88
C PHE A 132 -5.68 6.83 9.23
N CYS A 133 -4.92 7.93 9.26
CA CYS A 133 -4.69 8.72 10.49
C CYS A 133 -5.99 9.28 11.08
N VAL A 134 -6.94 9.70 10.24
CA VAL A 134 -8.26 10.16 10.72
C VAL A 134 -9.01 9.02 11.39
N LEU A 135 -9.06 7.84 10.77
CA LEU A 135 -9.69 6.65 11.36
C LEU A 135 -8.98 6.23 12.65
N LEU A 136 -7.65 6.26 12.67
CA LEU A 136 -6.84 5.96 13.85
C LEU A 136 -7.16 6.92 15.00
N LEU A 137 -7.33 8.21 14.72
CA LEU A 137 -7.72 9.21 15.73
C LEU A 137 -9.08 8.88 16.34
N PHE A 138 -10.09 8.55 15.52
CA PHE A 138 -11.40 8.13 16.01
C PHE A 138 -11.30 6.85 16.85
N GLY A 139 -10.49 5.87 16.40
CA GLY A 139 -10.23 4.65 17.17
C GLY A 139 -9.61 4.92 18.53
N LEU A 140 -8.59 5.77 18.59
CA LEU A 140 -7.94 6.17 19.84
C LEU A 140 -8.90 6.91 20.78
N LEU A 141 -9.74 7.81 20.23
CA LEU A 141 -10.74 8.52 21.02
C LEU A 141 -11.78 7.56 21.62
N ALA A 142 -12.21 6.56 20.85
CA ALA A 142 -13.10 5.52 21.34
C ALA A 142 -12.46 4.70 22.44
N LEU A 143 -11.23 4.20 22.24
CA LEU A 143 -10.48 3.44 23.26
C LEU A 143 -10.22 4.26 24.51
N PHE A 144 -9.90 5.54 24.39
CA PHE A 144 -9.74 6.44 25.51
C PHE A 144 -11.03 6.55 26.34
N ARG A 145 -12.17 6.65 25.64
CA ARG A 145 -13.48 6.73 26.30
C ARG A 145 -13.84 5.45 27.06
N PHE A 146 -13.41 4.30 26.56
CA PHE A 146 -13.64 2.98 27.19
C PHE A 146 -12.54 2.56 28.18
N HIS A 147 -11.56 3.42 28.48
CA HIS A 147 -10.43 3.17 29.39
C HIS A 147 -9.60 1.92 29.05
N SER A 148 -9.51 1.58 27.77
CA SER A 148 -8.80 0.39 27.25
C SER A 148 -7.52 0.72 26.49
N LEU A 149 -7.03 1.97 26.54
CA LEU A 149 -5.81 2.39 25.86
C LEU A 149 -4.57 1.76 26.48
N THR A 150 -3.79 1.09 25.65
CA THR A 150 -2.45 0.60 26.02
C THR A 150 -1.38 1.57 25.54
N THR A 151 -0.23 1.59 26.23
CA THR A 151 0.92 2.43 25.86
C THR A 151 1.40 2.11 24.43
N TYR A 152 1.32 0.84 24.00
CA TYR A 152 1.75 0.43 22.66
C TYR A 152 0.89 1.03 21.55
N GLU A 153 -0.41 1.15 21.76
CA GLU A 153 -1.34 1.76 20.79
C GLU A 153 -1.05 3.25 20.61
N VAL A 154 -0.75 3.94 21.68
CA VAL A 154 -0.38 5.36 21.63
C VAL A 154 0.95 5.55 20.91
N ILE A 155 1.97 4.73 21.21
CA ILE A 155 3.27 4.79 20.52
C ILE A 155 3.11 4.49 19.02
N ALA A 156 2.35 3.45 18.65
CA ALA A 156 2.10 3.11 17.26
C ALA A 156 1.40 4.24 16.50
N ALA A 157 0.41 4.87 17.12
CA ALA A 157 -0.27 6.02 16.55
C ALA A 157 0.66 7.22 16.37
N LEU A 158 1.51 7.54 17.35
CA LEU A 158 2.48 8.63 17.26
C LEU A 158 3.48 8.40 16.12
N ILE A 159 3.96 7.16 15.95
CA ILE A 159 4.84 6.79 14.83
C ILE A 159 4.13 7.02 13.50
N MET A 160 2.86 6.63 13.38
CA MET A 160 2.08 6.79 12.16
C MET A 160 1.83 8.27 11.84
N PHE A 161 1.46 9.08 12.83
CA PHE A 161 1.30 10.53 12.64
C PHE A 161 2.62 11.21 12.24
N ALA A 162 3.74 10.81 12.87
CA ALA A 162 5.07 11.32 12.51
C ALA A 162 5.44 10.96 11.06
N PHE A 163 5.12 9.73 10.62
CA PHE A 163 5.35 9.28 9.25
C PHE A 163 4.56 10.12 8.24
N VAL A 164 3.25 10.32 8.46
CA VAL A 164 2.41 11.15 7.58
C VAL A 164 2.87 12.60 7.58
N GLY A 165 3.25 13.13 8.75
CA GLY A 165 3.84 14.46 8.87
C GLY A 165 5.13 14.61 8.04
N ALA A 166 6.00 13.61 8.05
CA ALA A 166 7.21 13.58 7.24
C ALA A 166 6.92 13.57 5.74
N LEU A 167 5.91 12.82 5.29
CA LEU A 167 5.46 12.83 3.89
C LEU A 167 4.94 14.22 3.48
N PHE A 168 4.19 14.87 4.37
CA PHE A 168 3.68 16.21 4.13
C PHE A 168 4.80 17.25 4.01
N VAL A 169 5.80 17.18 4.90
CA VAL A 169 7.00 18.01 4.84
C VAL A 169 7.79 17.75 3.54
N ALA A 170 7.95 16.49 3.14
CA ALA A 170 8.61 16.13 1.89
C ALA A 170 7.89 16.72 0.66
N LEU A 171 6.55 16.70 0.67
CA LEU A 171 5.74 17.34 -0.37
C LEU A 171 5.99 18.86 -0.44
N ILE A 172 5.95 19.54 0.71
CA ILE A 172 6.20 21.00 0.79
C ILE A 172 7.59 21.33 0.26
N ILE A 173 8.63 20.60 0.71
CA ILE A 173 10.01 20.80 0.25
C ILE A 173 10.11 20.57 -1.27
N GLY A 174 9.44 19.52 -1.77
CA GLY A 174 9.42 19.22 -3.20
C GLY A 174 8.75 20.28 -4.04
N LEU A 175 7.69 20.93 -3.54
CA LEU A 175 7.02 22.05 -4.20
C LEU A 175 7.88 23.31 -4.19
N TRP A 176 8.62 23.58 -3.11
CA TRP A 176 9.45 24.77 -2.96
C TRP A 176 10.82 24.65 -3.63
N ARG A 177 11.36 23.44 -3.75
CA ARG A 177 12.67 23.17 -4.37
C ARG A 177 12.62 21.95 -5.29
N PRO A 178 12.07 22.10 -6.51
CA PRO A 178 11.92 20.97 -7.45
C PRO A 178 13.25 20.31 -7.85
N LEU A 179 14.38 21.00 -7.72
CA LEU A 179 15.72 20.47 -8.00
C LEU A 179 16.15 19.36 -7.01
N LEU A 180 15.67 19.38 -5.77
CA LEU A 180 16.01 18.34 -4.78
C LEU A 180 15.29 17.03 -5.08
N LEU A 181 14.06 17.08 -5.59
CA LEU A 181 13.33 15.87 -6.02
C LEU A 181 14.05 15.20 -7.20
N TYR A 182 14.64 16.00 -8.11
CA TYR A 182 15.39 15.45 -9.23
C TYR A 182 16.66 14.71 -8.80
N GLN A 183 17.31 15.13 -7.72
CA GLN A 183 18.49 14.46 -7.17
C GLN A 183 18.19 13.21 -6.37
N MET A 184 16.97 13.07 -5.83
CA MET A 184 16.56 11.90 -5.04
C MET A 184 16.01 10.75 -5.91
N PHE A 185 15.47 11.04 -7.09
CA PHE A 185 14.78 10.08 -7.96
C PHE A 185 15.37 9.97 -9.38
N GLY A 186 16.43 10.70 -9.70
CA GLY A 186 17.19 10.63 -10.95
C GLY A 186 18.45 9.81 -10.78
#